data_81d54e97b020dde9cc8e7a220fdf8e21
#
_entry.id   81d54e97b020dde9cc8e7a220fdf8e21
#
_cell.length_a   1.000
_cell.length_b   1.000
_cell.length_c   1.000
_cell.angle_alpha   90.00
_cell.angle_beta   90.00
_cell.angle_gamma   90.00
#
_symmetry.space_group_name_H-M   'P 1'
#
loop_
_entity.id
_entity.type
_entity.pdbx_description
1 polymer ?
#
loop_
_entity_poly.entity_id
_entity_poly.type
_entity_poly.pdbx_seq_one_letter_code
_entity_poly.pdbx_strand_id
1 'polypeptide(L)'
;MQPTIEILNKVRSNSKKNKTEVFTRLYRYMLREDVYYEAYKKLYANKGAGTKGVDEDTADGFSEDKVKRIINSLSDGSYQPKPSRRTYIAKANGKKRPLGLPTFTDKLVQEVMRTILESVYEPVFDENSHGFRPKRSCHTALKDVKHKFYGTHWFIEGDIKGCFENIDHKT
;
A
#
# COMPACT_ATOMS: atom_id res chain seq x y z
N MET A 1 -9.23 25.17 -1.48
CA MET A 1 -9.73 23.79 -1.76
C MET A 1 -9.45 22.95 -0.53
N GLN A 2 -10.41 22.12 -0.05
CA GLN A 2 -10.16 21.28 1.13
C GLN A 2 -9.07 20.23 0.83
N PRO A 3 -8.05 20.04 1.70
CA PRO A 3 -7.01 19.04 1.51
C PRO A 3 -7.57 17.62 1.40
N THR A 4 -6.98 16.79 0.53
CA THR A 4 -7.46 15.40 0.32
C THR A 4 -7.39 14.58 1.60
N ILE A 5 -6.38 14.76 2.42
CA ILE A 5 -6.24 14.06 3.70
C ILE A 5 -7.42 14.31 4.64
N GLU A 6 -7.96 15.53 4.69
CA GLU A 6 -9.15 15.81 5.50
C GLU A 6 -10.39 15.09 4.96
N ILE A 7 -10.52 15.01 3.62
CA ILE A 7 -11.61 14.27 2.99
C ILE A 7 -11.48 12.77 3.30
N LEU A 8 -10.27 12.21 3.20
CA LEU A 8 -10.00 10.80 3.53
C LEU A 8 -10.25 10.50 5.01
N ASN A 9 -10.02 11.45 5.92
CA ASN A 9 -10.40 11.30 7.31
C ASN A 9 -11.93 11.21 7.51
N LYS A 10 -12.71 11.93 6.70
CA LYS A 10 -14.19 11.79 6.71
C LYS A 10 -14.60 10.42 6.16
N VAL A 11 -13.97 9.95 5.07
CA VAL A 11 -14.19 8.59 4.53
C VAL A 11 -13.90 7.54 5.60
N ARG A 12 -12.77 7.65 6.30
CA ARG A 12 -12.40 6.77 7.42
C ARG A 12 -13.45 6.77 8.55
N SER A 13 -13.95 7.94 8.91
CA SER A 13 -14.99 8.07 9.94
C SER A 13 -16.31 7.42 9.52
N ASN A 14 -16.69 7.57 8.25
CA ASN A 14 -17.90 6.95 7.71
C ASN A 14 -17.76 5.42 7.65
N SER A 15 -16.64 4.91 7.15
CA SER A 15 -16.33 3.47 7.14
C SER A 15 -16.36 2.85 8.55
N LYS A 16 -15.86 3.58 9.55
CA LYS A 16 -15.93 3.14 10.96
C LYS A 16 -17.36 3.05 11.48
N LYS A 17 -18.22 4.00 11.09
CA LYS A 17 -19.64 4.04 11.53
C LYS A 17 -20.48 2.99 10.82
N ASN A 18 -20.23 2.78 9.53
CA ASN A 18 -20.95 1.81 8.70
C ASN A 18 -19.96 0.92 7.95
N LYS A 19 -19.74 -0.28 8.49
CA LYS A 19 -18.78 -1.26 7.92
C LYS A 19 -19.22 -1.85 6.57
N THR A 20 -20.47 -1.67 6.18
CA THR A 20 -21.03 -2.14 4.91
C THR A 20 -21.18 -1.04 3.88
N GLU A 21 -20.71 0.19 4.17
CA GLU A 21 -20.81 1.30 3.25
C GLU A 21 -19.99 1.06 1.98
N VAL A 22 -20.62 1.31 0.82
CA VAL A 22 -19.99 1.17 -0.49
C VAL A 22 -19.52 2.54 -0.99
N PHE A 23 -18.23 2.67 -1.18
CA PHE A 23 -17.59 3.90 -1.68
C PHE A 23 -17.35 3.81 -3.19
N THR A 24 -18.18 4.47 -4.01
CA THR A 24 -18.16 4.34 -5.47
C THR A 24 -17.28 5.38 -6.19
N ARG A 25 -16.78 6.40 -5.50
CA ARG A 25 -16.11 7.55 -6.13
C ARG A 25 -14.67 7.78 -5.62
N LEU A 26 -13.98 6.73 -5.18
CA LEU A 26 -12.64 6.85 -4.60
C LEU A 26 -11.59 7.26 -5.63
N TYR A 27 -11.73 6.81 -6.88
CA TYR A 27 -10.76 7.09 -7.95
C TYR A 27 -10.48 8.58 -8.15
N ARG A 28 -11.49 9.44 -7.98
CA ARG A 28 -11.35 10.91 -8.10
C ARG A 28 -10.27 11.50 -7.19
N TYR A 29 -9.94 10.83 -6.08
CA TYR A 29 -8.90 11.29 -5.17
C TYR A 29 -7.50 10.99 -5.69
N MET A 30 -7.34 10.04 -6.60
CA MET A 30 -6.09 9.82 -7.32
C MET A 30 -5.76 10.92 -8.33
N LEU A 31 -6.75 11.75 -8.70
CA LEU A 31 -6.59 12.86 -9.64
C LEU A 31 -6.29 14.19 -8.95
N ARG A 32 -5.93 14.18 -7.68
CA ARG A 32 -5.63 15.38 -6.89
C ARG A 32 -4.13 15.48 -6.61
N GLU A 33 -3.55 16.64 -6.90
CA GLU A 33 -2.09 16.86 -6.74
C GLU A 33 -1.63 16.76 -5.28
N ASP A 34 -2.41 17.30 -4.33
CA ASP A 34 -2.04 17.37 -2.93
C ASP A 34 -1.73 16.01 -2.28
N VAL A 35 -2.40 14.93 -2.72
CA VAL A 35 -2.13 13.59 -2.19
C VAL A 35 -0.79 13.02 -2.67
N TYR A 36 -0.29 13.46 -3.85
CA TYR A 36 1.02 13.05 -4.36
C TYR A 36 2.17 13.68 -3.59
N TYR A 37 2.01 14.91 -3.14
CA TYR A 37 3.01 15.55 -2.26
C TYR A 37 3.11 14.85 -0.92
N GLU A 38 2.00 14.43 -0.33
CA GLU A 38 2.01 13.65 0.91
C GLU A 38 2.60 12.24 0.70
N ALA A 39 2.27 11.58 -0.42
CA ALA A 39 2.86 10.30 -0.79
C ALA A 39 4.38 10.42 -1.00
N TYR A 40 4.84 11.50 -1.67
CA TYR A 40 6.25 11.78 -1.86
C TYR A 40 7.00 11.95 -0.54
N LYS A 41 6.51 12.79 0.39
CA LYS A 41 7.12 12.98 1.70
C LYS A 41 7.35 11.64 2.42
N LYS A 42 6.35 10.77 2.36
CA LYS A 42 6.43 9.46 2.98
C LYS A 42 7.43 8.52 2.31
N LEU A 43 7.45 8.49 0.97
CA LEU A 43 8.38 7.67 0.21
C LEU A 43 9.82 8.16 0.33
N TYR A 44 10.03 9.48 0.32
CA TYR A 44 11.35 10.10 0.45
C TYR A 44 12.02 9.76 1.79
N ALA A 45 11.25 9.67 2.87
CA ALA A 45 11.74 9.27 4.19
C ALA A 45 12.18 7.80 4.26
N ASN A 46 11.82 6.96 3.28
CA ASN A 46 12.15 5.55 3.29
C ASN A 46 13.56 5.29 2.71
N LYS A 47 14.28 4.32 3.29
CA LYS A 47 15.62 3.90 2.81
C LYS A 47 15.64 3.45 1.33
N GLY A 48 14.49 3.08 0.77
CA GLY A 48 14.33 2.70 -0.64
C GLY A 48 14.02 3.84 -1.60
N ALA A 49 14.07 5.12 -1.16
CA ALA A 49 13.76 6.29 -1.99
C ALA A 49 14.64 6.39 -3.24
N GLY A 50 15.95 6.15 -3.09
CA GLY A 50 16.91 6.15 -4.20
C GLY A 50 17.01 4.83 -4.97
N THR A 51 16.19 3.82 -4.65
CA THR A 51 16.26 2.52 -5.32
C THR A 51 15.55 2.58 -6.67
N LYS A 52 16.30 2.44 -7.76
CA LYS A 52 15.83 2.44 -9.15
C LYS A 52 15.02 1.18 -9.47
N GLY A 53 13.98 1.36 -10.28
CA GLY A 53 13.22 0.26 -10.90
C GLY A 53 13.92 -0.27 -12.17
N VAL A 54 13.15 -0.43 -13.25
CA VAL A 54 13.66 -0.73 -14.60
C VAL A 54 14.18 0.51 -15.32
N ASP A 55 13.90 1.69 -14.78
CA ASP A 55 14.38 2.98 -15.26
C ASP A 55 15.27 3.66 -14.21
N GLU A 56 15.82 4.82 -14.57
CA GLU A 56 16.69 5.61 -13.71
C GLU A 56 15.90 6.53 -12.74
N ASP A 57 14.56 6.44 -12.72
CA ASP A 57 13.70 7.29 -11.91
C ASP A 57 13.82 6.98 -10.41
N THR A 58 14.06 8.04 -9.63
CA THR A 58 14.18 7.98 -8.16
C THR A 58 13.42 9.14 -7.52
N ALA A 59 13.42 9.19 -6.19
CA ALA A 59 12.80 10.28 -5.45
C ALA A 59 13.34 11.66 -5.82
N ASP A 60 14.62 11.75 -6.22
CA ASP A 60 15.26 13.02 -6.58
C ASP A 60 14.68 13.62 -7.87
N GLY A 61 14.08 12.80 -8.74
CA GLY A 61 13.39 13.23 -9.94
C GLY A 61 11.94 13.69 -9.72
N PHE A 62 11.51 13.91 -8.49
CA PHE A 62 10.15 14.38 -8.20
C PHE A 62 9.97 15.84 -8.62
N SER A 63 8.87 16.13 -9.31
CA SER A 63 8.52 17.49 -9.74
C SER A 63 6.99 17.64 -9.90
N GLU A 64 6.53 18.88 -9.90
CA GLU A 64 5.11 19.20 -10.17
C GLU A 64 4.67 18.70 -11.54
N ASP A 65 5.53 18.87 -12.57
CA ASP A 65 5.25 18.38 -13.92
C ASP A 65 5.12 16.86 -13.99
N LYS A 66 5.89 16.13 -13.17
CA LYS A 66 5.74 14.68 -13.05
C LYS A 66 4.38 14.32 -12.48
N VAL A 67 3.95 14.99 -11.42
CA VAL A 67 2.63 14.77 -10.81
C VAL A 67 1.52 15.05 -11.82
N LYS A 68 1.57 16.17 -12.54
CA LYS A 68 0.59 16.51 -13.58
C LYS A 68 0.53 15.47 -14.69
N ARG A 69 1.69 14.96 -15.16
CA ARG A 69 1.73 13.89 -16.17
C ARG A 69 1.08 12.59 -15.67
N ILE A 70 1.35 12.20 -14.43
CA ILE A 70 0.71 11.03 -13.81
C ILE A 70 -0.80 11.23 -13.76
N ILE A 71 -1.27 12.35 -13.25
CA ILE A 71 -2.70 12.65 -13.12
C ILE A 71 -3.38 12.65 -14.48
N ASN A 72 -2.79 13.26 -15.51
CA ASN A 72 -3.33 13.27 -16.86
C ASN A 72 -3.48 11.83 -17.40
N SER A 73 -2.44 11.01 -17.29
CA SER A 73 -2.48 9.62 -17.76
C SER A 73 -3.46 8.74 -16.99
N LEU A 74 -3.68 9.01 -15.70
CA LEU A 74 -4.73 8.36 -14.94
C LEU A 74 -6.12 8.84 -15.35
N SER A 75 -6.28 10.14 -15.63
CA SER A 75 -7.54 10.75 -16.02
C SER A 75 -8.06 10.28 -17.36
N ASP A 76 -7.16 10.10 -18.35
CA ASP A 76 -7.51 9.63 -19.70
C ASP A 76 -7.43 8.10 -19.85
N GLY A 77 -7.03 7.37 -18.77
CA GLY A 77 -6.92 5.91 -18.78
C GLY A 77 -5.67 5.38 -19.50
N SER A 78 -4.73 6.23 -19.91
CA SER A 78 -3.50 5.81 -20.61
C SER A 78 -2.38 5.35 -19.68
N TYR A 79 -2.53 5.48 -18.36
CA TYR A 79 -1.53 5.05 -17.41
C TYR A 79 -1.26 3.54 -17.49
N GLN A 80 -0.01 3.18 -17.76
CA GLN A 80 0.45 1.80 -17.77
C GLN A 80 1.62 1.65 -16.79
N PRO A 81 1.49 0.82 -15.74
CA PRO A 81 2.59 0.55 -14.83
C PRO A 81 3.73 -0.16 -15.56
N LYS A 82 4.97 0.21 -15.24
CA LYS A 82 6.14 -0.44 -15.82
C LYS A 82 6.43 -1.79 -15.15
N PRO A 83 7.06 -2.74 -15.86
CA PRO A 83 7.50 -4.00 -15.26
C PRO A 83 8.42 -3.74 -14.04
N SER A 84 8.27 -4.52 -12.99
CA SER A 84 9.15 -4.44 -11.83
C SER A 84 10.52 -5.05 -12.15
N ARG A 85 11.61 -4.37 -11.77
CA ARG A 85 12.96 -4.93 -11.84
C ARG A 85 13.10 -6.04 -10.81
N ARG A 86 13.41 -7.27 -11.27
CA ARG A 86 13.59 -8.40 -10.37
C ARG A 86 14.98 -8.40 -9.73
N THR A 87 15.01 -8.52 -8.42
CA THR A 87 16.22 -8.77 -7.63
C THR A 87 16.00 -9.94 -6.66
N TYR A 88 17.07 -10.40 -6.00
CA TYR A 88 16.98 -11.55 -5.11
C TYR A 88 17.62 -11.23 -3.76
N ILE A 89 16.93 -11.62 -2.69
CA ILE A 89 17.43 -11.52 -1.32
C ILE A 89 17.73 -12.92 -0.80
N ALA A 90 18.89 -13.09 -0.19
CA ALA A 90 19.26 -14.36 0.45
C ALA A 90 18.37 -14.63 1.67
N LYS A 91 17.89 -15.87 1.80
CA LYS A 91 17.21 -16.37 3.00
C LYS A 91 18.21 -17.07 3.92
N ALA A 92 17.90 -17.18 5.21
CA ALA A 92 18.74 -17.90 6.20
C ALA A 92 19.01 -19.38 5.83
N ASN A 93 18.13 -20.00 5.06
CA ASN A 93 18.27 -21.38 4.59
C ASN A 93 19.05 -21.52 3.27
N GLY A 94 19.78 -20.50 2.82
CA GLY A 94 20.55 -20.48 1.58
C GLY A 94 19.74 -20.29 0.30
N LYS A 95 18.42 -20.35 0.34
CA LYS A 95 17.55 -20.06 -0.81
C LYS A 95 17.47 -18.57 -1.08
N LYS A 96 17.13 -18.19 -2.30
CA LYS A 96 16.92 -16.80 -2.69
C LYS A 96 15.41 -16.49 -2.72
N ARG A 97 15.02 -15.31 -2.22
CA ARG A 97 13.67 -14.79 -2.36
C ARG A 97 13.65 -13.75 -3.48
N PRO A 98 12.82 -13.93 -4.53
CA PRO A 98 12.64 -12.90 -5.54
C PRO A 98 11.95 -11.67 -4.93
N LEU A 99 12.36 -10.49 -5.36
CA LEU A 99 11.79 -9.21 -5.00
C LEU A 99 11.58 -8.39 -6.27
N GLY A 100 10.39 -7.85 -6.48
CA GLY A 100 10.08 -6.90 -7.53
C GLY A 100 10.31 -5.46 -7.04
N LEU A 101 11.07 -4.69 -7.80
CA LEU A 101 11.32 -3.28 -7.53
C LEU A 101 10.60 -2.45 -8.59
N PRO A 102 9.44 -1.83 -8.28
CA PRO A 102 8.75 -0.95 -9.21
C PRO A 102 9.51 0.36 -9.42
N THR A 103 9.19 1.08 -10.47
CA THR A 103 9.73 2.43 -10.73
C THR A 103 9.30 3.39 -9.63
N PHE A 104 9.98 4.53 -9.49
CA PHE A 104 9.57 5.52 -8.48
C PHE A 104 8.19 6.11 -8.79
N THR A 105 7.89 6.34 -10.07
CA THR A 105 6.56 6.75 -10.52
C THR A 105 5.48 5.77 -10.09
N ASP A 106 5.69 4.46 -10.29
CA ASP A 106 4.73 3.44 -9.87
C ASP A 106 4.62 3.36 -8.34
N LYS A 107 5.74 3.48 -7.60
CA LYS A 107 5.69 3.57 -6.13
C LYS A 107 4.83 4.73 -5.64
N LEU A 108 4.91 5.88 -6.34
CA LEU A 108 4.16 7.08 -6.00
C LEU A 108 2.64 6.86 -6.20
N VAL A 109 2.25 6.31 -7.35
CA VAL A 109 0.86 5.95 -7.64
C VAL A 109 0.32 4.91 -6.66
N GLN A 110 1.12 3.87 -6.36
CA GLN A 110 0.77 2.83 -5.38
C GLN A 110 0.59 3.41 -3.98
N GLU A 111 1.43 4.35 -3.55
CA GLU A 111 1.32 4.98 -2.23
C GLU A 111 0.07 5.86 -2.12
N VAL A 112 -0.28 6.59 -3.18
CA VAL A 112 -1.54 7.33 -3.27
C VAL A 112 -2.73 6.38 -3.16
N MET A 113 -2.75 5.31 -3.95
CA MET A 113 -3.79 4.28 -3.92
C MET A 113 -3.89 3.65 -2.53
N ARG A 114 -2.76 3.27 -1.93
CA ARG A 114 -2.70 2.71 -0.57
C ARG A 114 -3.31 3.66 0.46
N THR A 115 -3.02 4.96 0.38
CA THR A 115 -3.54 5.98 1.30
C THR A 115 -5.07 6.08 1.21
N ILE A 116 -5.62 6.03 0.00
CA ILE A 116 -7.07 6.06 -0.24
C ILE A 116 -7.72 4.78 0.31
N LEU A 117 -7.21 3.60 -0.06
CA LEU A 117 -7.74 2.32 0.37
C LEU A 117 -7.64 2.12 1.89
N GLU A 118 -6.54 2.57 2.51
CA GLU A 118 -6.37 2.54 3.96
C GLU A 118 -7.44 3.35 4.70
N SER A 119 -7.92 4.45 4.10
CA SER A 119 -9.00 5.24 4.71
C SER A 119 -10.34 4.48 4.78
N VAL A 120 -10.53 3.52 3.87
CA VAL A 120 -11.75 2.67 3.81
C VAL A 120 -11.57 1.41 4.66
N TYR A 121 -10.46 0.69 4.47
CA TYR A 121 -10.32 -0.67 5.01
C TYR A 121 -9.75 -0.72 6.42
N GLU A 122 -8.88 0.22 6.82
CA GLU A 122 -8.29 0.19 8.17
C GLU A 122 -9.32 0.18 9.30
N PRO A 123 -10.45 0.93 9.22
CA PRO A 123 -11.48 0.89 10.26
C PRO A 123 -12.27 -0.43 10.35
N VAL A 124 -12.27 -1.24 9.28
CA VAL A 124 -13.07 -2.47 9.19
C VAL A 124 -12.27 -3.75 9.35
N PHE A 125 -10.94 -3.66 9.34
CA PHE A 125 -10.10 -4.83 9.59
C PHE A 125 -10.35 -5.41 10.97
N ASP A 126 -10.32 -6.74 11.05
CA ASP A 126 -10.40 -7.47 12.32
C ASP A 126 -9.28 -7.02 13.28
N GLU A 127 -9.60 -7.02 14.58
CA GLU A 127 -8.64 -6.59 15.61
C GLU A 127 -7.42 -7.50 15.72
N ASN A 128 -7.52 -8.77 15.30
CA ASN A 128 -6.43 -9.74 15.30
C ASN A 128 -5.55 -9.64 14.05
N SER A 129 -5.92 -8.82 13.07
CA SER A 129 -5.09 -8.54 11.91
C SER A 129 -3.95 -7.57 12.26
N HIS A 130 -2.69 -7.99 12.11
CA HIS A 130 -1.51 -7.20 12.47
C HIS A 130 -0.62 -6.83 11.29
N GLY A 131 -0.62 -7.65 10.21
CA GLY A 131 0.30 -7.48 9.09
C GLY A 131 0.07 -6.18 8.32
N PHE A 132 1.14 -5.41 8.07
CA PHE A 132 1.17 -4.20 7.23
C PHE A 132 0.17 -3.09 7.61
N ARG A 133 -0.31 -3.08 8.83
CA ARG A 133 -1.24 -2.07 9.34
C ARG A 133 -0.55 -0.96 10.13
N PRO A 134 -1.06 0.30 10.09
CA PRO A 134 -0.56 1.37 10.92
C PRO A 134 -0.59 1.02 12.41
N LYS A 135 0.47 1.35 13.15
CA LYS A 135 0.60 1.10 14.59
C LYS A 135 0.53 -0.38 15.01
N ARG A 136 0.59 -1.32 14.06
CA ARG A 136 0.66 -2.77 14.27
C ARG A 136 2.05 -3.29 13.86
N SER A 137 2.50 -4.37 14.49
CA SER A 137 3.82 -4.97 14.25
C SER A 137 3.84 -6.44 14.66
N CYS A 138 4.93 -7.15 14.36
CA CYS A 138 5.15 -8.49 14.90
C CYS A 138 5.07 -8.52 16.43
N HIS A 139 5.56 -7.47 17.11
CA HIS A 139 5.50 -7.41 18.58
C HIS A 139 4.05 -7.30 19.10
N THR A 140 3.18 -6.53 18.42
CA THR A 140 1.76 -6.46 18.81
C THR A 140 1.07 -7.79 18.58
N ALA A 141 1.38 -8.51 17.48
CA ALA A 141 0.86 -9.83 17.21
C ALA A 141 1.29 -10.84 18.28
N LEU A 142 2.59 -10.89 18.62
CA LEU A 142 3.12 -11.79 19.65
C LEU A 142 2.52 -11.51 21.03
N LYS A 143 2.30 -10.23 21.37
CA LYS A 143 1.63 -9.84 22.61
C LYS A 143 0.20 -10.39 22.66
N ASP A 144 -0.56 -10.25 21.58
CA ASP A 144 -1.93 -10.75 21.48
C ASP A 144 -1.97 -12.28 21.56
N VAL A 145 -1.07 -12.98 20.86
CA VAL A 145 -0.93 -14.44 20.96
C VAL A 145 -0.67 -14.85 22.41
N LYS A 146 0.29 -14.21 23.09
CA LYS A 146 0.62 -14.51 24.49
C LYS A 146 -0.61 -14.38 25.42
N HIS A 147 -1.45 -13.38 25.20
CA HIS A 147 -2.62 -13.16 26.04
C HIS A 147 -3.82 -14.05 25.67
N LYS A 148 -4.13 -14.14 24.36
CA LYS A 148 -5.34 -14.84 23.88
C LYS A 148 -5.19 -16.35 23.86
N PHE A 149 -3.94 -16.87 23.73
CA PHE A 149 -3.67 -18.30 23.67
C PHE A 149 -3.26 -18.88 25.03
N TYR A 150 -3.34 -18.08 26.10
CA TYR A 150 -3.09 -18.59 27.45
C TYR A 150 -4.04 -19.73 27.80
N GLY A 151 -3.51 -20.88 28.21
CA GLY A 151 -4.30 -22.07 28.51
C GLY A 151 -4.79 -22.87 27.28
N THR A 152 -4.43 -22.46 26.06
CA THR A 152 -4.79 -23.21 24.85
C THR A 152 -3.88 -24.45 24.71
N HIS A 153 -4.50 -25.61 24.51
CA HIS A 153 -3.76 -26.87 24.26
C HIS A 153 -3.59 -27.18 22.78
N TRP A 154 -4.45 -26.64 21.92
CA TRP A 154 -4.47 -26.88 20.48
C TRP A 154 -4.59 -25.58 19.72
N PHE A 155 -3.87 -25.45 18.60
CA PHE A 155 -4.04 -24.37 17.65
C PHE A 155 -3.96 -24.91 16.22
N ILE A 156 -4.62 -24.21 15.30
CA ILE A 156 -4.59 -24.52 13.87
C ILE A 156 -3.79 -23.41 13.19
N GLU A 157 -2.74 -23.80 12.48
CA GLU A 157 -1.95 -22.90 11.63
C GLU A 157 -2.31 -23.11 10.16
N GLY A 158 -2.56 -22.03 9.43
CA GLY A 158 -2.85 -22.07 8.00
C GLY A 158 -2.17 -20.92 7.27
N ASP A 159 -1.76 -21.16 6.02
CA ASP A 159 -1.17 -20.17 5.13
C ASP A 159 -1.68 -20.34 3.70
N ILE A 160 -1.84 -19.23 2.98
CA ILE A 160 -2.27 -19.25 1.57
C ILE A 160 -1.03 -19.34 0.69
N LYS A 161 -0.83 -20.50 0.08
CA LYS A 161 0.29 -20.74 -0.82
C LYS A 161 0.18 -19.89 -2.08
N GLY A 162 1.17 -19.04 -2.35
CA GLY A 162 1.28 -18.27 -3.59
C GLY A 162 0.09 -17.32 -3.81
N CYS A 163 -0.41 -16.66 -2.77
CA CYS A 163 -1.60 -15.81 -2.82
C CYS A 163 -1.55 -14.83 -4.01
N PHE A 164 -0.48 -14.04 -4.13
CA PHE A 164 -0.35 -13.04 -5.20
C PHE A 164 -0.12 -13.63 -6.59
N GLU A 165 0.53 -14.80 -6.66
CA GLU A 165 0.83 -15.48 -7.92
C GLU A 165 -0.39 -16.17 -8.52
N ASN A 166 -1.42 -16.42 -7.70
CA ASN A 166 -2.65 -17.11 -8.09
C ASN A 166 -3.86 -16.15 -8.23
N ILE A 167 -3.66 -14.83 -8.15
CA ILE A 167 -4.72 -13.86 -8.43
C ILE A 167 -4.99 -13.87 -9.94
N ASP A 168 -6.25 -14.08 -10.31
CA ASP A 168 -6.67 -13.97 -11.72
C ASP A 168 -6.67 -12.49 -12.14
N HIS A 169 -5.85 -12.14 -13.13
CA HIS A 169 -5.76 -10.79 -13.67
C HIS A 169 -6.78 -10.48 -14.78
N LYS A 170 -7.67 -11.43 -15.12
CA LYS A 170 -8.68 -11.27 -16.18
C LYS A 170 -10.02 -10.74 -15.69
N THR A 171 -10.18 -10.55 -14.38
CA THR A 171 -11.42 -10.02 -13.75
C THR A 171 -11.34 -8.52 -13.55
#